data_76da1a235a772938b526fe5baceb781a
#
_entry.id   76da1a235a772938b526fe5baceb781a
#
_cell.length_a   1.000
_cell.length_b   1.000
_cell.length_c   1.000
_cell.angle_alpha   90.00
_cell.angle_beta   90.00
_cell.angle_gamma   90.00
#
_symmetry.space_group_name_H-M   'P 1'
#
loop_
_entity.id
_entity.type
_entity.pdbx_description
1 polymer ?
#
loop_
_entity_poly.entity_id
_entity_poly.type
_entity_poly.pdbx_seq_one_letter_code
_entity_poly.pdbx_strand_id
1 'polypeptide(L)'
;MNFGKWLVIIFCWVATNALAQGNKNQIRIAFGSCNDQARPQEMWKEILNRHPHVWIWGGDNIYSDFKNPAGRKALYEKQKSNEDYQQLIKTCVITGTWDDHDYGVNDGGKNYSLKKESQQLAMDFIGFAKNNPVRKHAGIYNSMEYGEGTKKVKVINLDTRSFRDTLDRVNYIDSATQKKLNRYLRNPQGDMLGETQWKWLKQELNEGNASVVILNSSVQVLPQEHRFEKWENFPSARKRLLNLINQSNKFVIIISGDRHIAEFSKTTLSNGQALYEFTSSGMTHTWTEPWAERNTLRLGDLIIQKNYGMIIVDWQNNKPIVTMQSCGLNHQVFKEISVSR
;
A
#
# COMPACT_ATOMS: atom_id res chain seq x y z
N MET A 1 -2.46 67.26 10.93
CA MET A 1 -2.94 65.93 11.37
C MET A 1 -2.29 64.91 10.46
N ASN A 2 -1.20 64.27 10.93
CA ASN A 2 -0.43 63.27 10.16
C ASN A 2 -0.92 61.90 10.54
N PHE A 3 -1.51 61.17 9.57
CA PHE A 3 -1.82 59.76 9.69
C PHE A 3 -0.61 58.92 9.30
N GLY A 4 0.05 58.33 10.29
CA GLY A 4 1.09 57.33 10.06
C GLY A 4 0.51 56.03 9.54
N LYS A 5 1.02 55.58 8.39
CA LYS A 5 0.74 54.25 7.82
C LYS A 5 1.63 53.23 8.52
N TRP A 6 1.03 52.32 9.28
CA TRP A 6 1.70 51.15 9.83
C TRP A 6 1.79 50.09 8.73
N LEU A 7 3.02 49.77 8.32
CA LEU A 7 3.31 48.67 7.40
C LEU A 7 3.39 47.39 8.24
N VAL A 8 2.43 46.51 8.12
CA VAL A 8 2.47 45.18 8.75
C VAL A 8 3.26 44.27 7.78
N ILE A 9 4.50 43.98 8.15
CA ILE A 9 5.33 42.97 7.45
C ILE A 9 4.90 41.60 7.96
N ILE A 10 4.15 40.87 7.12
CA ILE A 10 3.85 39.47 7.37
C ILE A 10 5.08 38.66 7.01
N PHE A 11 5.79 38.17 8.01
CA PHE A 11 6.85 37.16 7.83
C PHE A 11 6.19 35.81 7.49
N CYS A 12 6.11 35.47 6.22
CA CYS A 12 5.90 34.09 5.80
C CYS A 12 7.09 33.24 6.20
N TRP A 13 6.96 32.46 7.24
CA TRP A 13 7.90 31.37 7.53
C TRP A 13 7.73 30.30 6.44
N VAL A 14 8.58 30.37 5.42
CA VAL A 14 8.80 29.25 4.50
C VAL A 14 9.69 28.26 5.26
N ALA A 15 9.11 27.20 5.77
CA ALA A 15 9.87 26.06 6.28
C ALA A 15 10.61 25.44 5.07
N THR A 16 11.83 25.84 4.85
CA THR A 16 12.75 25.16 3.93
C THR A 16 13.09 23.81 4.56
N ASN A 17 12.36 22.76 4.17
CA ASN A 17 12.80 21.41 4.43
C ASN A 17 14.16 21.23 3.73
N ALA A 18 15.22 21.07 4.53
CA ALA A 18 16.51 20.64 4.05
C ALA A 18 16.36 19.21 3.54
N LEU A 19 16.01 19.08 2.27
CA LEU A 19 16.07 17.81 1.55
C LEU A 19 17.53 17.39 1.55
N ALA A 20 17.84 16.27 2.20
CA ALA A 20 19.14 15.63 2.03
C ALA A 20 19.47 15.62 0.55
N GLN A 21 20.69 16.02 0.17
CA GLN A 21 21.18 16.05 -1.21
C GLN A 21 21.29 14.63 -1.78
N GLY A 22 20.15 13.98 -1.98
CA GLY A 22 20.00 12.78 -2.78
C GLY A 22 20.03 13.17 -4.27
N ASN A 23 20.45 12.25 -5.10
CA ASN A 23 20.42 12.41 -6.55
C ASN A 23 19.04 12.93 -7.01
N LYS A 24 18.98 14.20 -7.47
CA LYS A 24 17.72 14.88 -7.90
C LYS A 24 16.94 14.14 -8.98
N ASN A 25 17.51 13.09 -9.54
CA ASN A 25 16.92 12.25 -10.56
C ASN A 25 16.33 10.94 -10.02
N GLN A 26 16.32 10.74 -8.69
CA GLN A 26 15.88 9.48 -8.10
C GLN A 26 14.85 9.71 -7.00
N ILE A 27 13.75 8.96 -7.05
CA ILE A 27 12.75 8.87 -5.96
C ILE A 27 12.83 7.46 -5.36
N ARG A 28 13.01 7.41 -4.03
CA ARG A 28 13.03 6.16 -3.25
C ARG A 28 11.77 6.07 -2.42
N ILE A 29 11.05 4.98 -2.59
CA ILE A 29 9.80 4.69 -1.91
C ILE A 29 9.99 3.37 -1.18
N ALA A 30 9.73 3.34 0.12
CA ALA A 30 9.64 2.11 0.88
C ALA A 30 8.18 1.80 1.18
N PHE A 31 7.83 0.52 1.27
CA PHE A 31 6.50 0.09 1.66
C PHE A 31 6.53 -1.24 2.41
N GLY A 32 5.48 -1.53 3.15
CA GLY A 32 5.33 -2.79 3.85
C GLY A 32 3.97 -2.92 4.49
N SER A 33 3.66 -4.13 4.93
CA SER A 33 2.43 -4.50 5.63
C SER A 33 2.68 -5.63 6.62
N CYS A 34 1.63 -6.05 7.34
CA CYS A 34 1.69 -7.09 8.37
C CYS A 34 2.70 -6.76 9.47
N ASN A 35 2.47 -5.58 10.07
CA ASN A 35 3.31 -5.01 11.11
C ASN A 35 2.61 -5.14 12.47
N ASP A 36 2.84 -6.25 13.18
CA ASP A 36 2.33 -6.45 14.53
C ASP A 36 3.15 -5.63 15.54
N GLN A 37 2.53 -4.60 16.10
CA GLN A 37 3.12 -3.68 17.08
C GLN A 37 3.50 -4.34 18.41
N ALA A 38 3.11 -5.60 18.63
CA ALA A 38 3.50 -6.37 19.81
C ALA A 38 4.79 -7.16 19.62
N ARG A 39 5.27 -7.29 18.39
CA ARG A 39 6.49 -8.02 18.02
C ARG A 39 7.70 -7.10 17.89
N PRO A 40 8.94 -7.65 17.91
CA PRO A 40 10.15 -6.89 17.58
C PRO A 40 10.04 -6.25 16.20
N GLN A 41 10.44 -4.97 16.11
CA GLN A 41 10.24 -4.13 14.92
C GLN A 41 11.58 -3.73 14.27
N GLU A 42 12.40 -4.70 13.99
CA GLU A 42 13.79 -4.54 13.53
C GLU A 42 13.88 -3.87 12.13
N MET A 43 12.81 -4.00 11.32
CA MET A 43 12.80 -3.50 9.94
C MET A 43 12.87 -1.98 9.84
N TRP A 44 12.40 -1.23 10.84
CA TRP A 44 12.41 0.24 10.77
C TRP A 44 13.80 0.82 10.63
N LYS A 45 14.79 0.22 11.34
CA LYS A 45 16.20 0.63 11.22
C LYS A 45 16.76 0.35 9.81
N GLU A 46 16.42 -0.78 9.22
CA GLU A 46 16.81 -1.12 7.84
C GLU A 46 16.20 -0.17 6.83
N ILE A 47 14.92 0.18 7.01
CA ILE A 47 14.20 1.14 6.16
C ILE A 47 14.85 2.53 6.26
N LEU A 48 15.15 3.01 7.47
CA LEU A 48 15.84 4.28 7.70
C LEU A 48 17.18 4.35 6.96
N ASN A 49 17.96 3.28 6.99
CA ASN A 49 19.26 3.19 6.32
C ASN A 49 19.16 3.27 4.79
N ARG A 50 17.99 3.02 4.21
CA ARG A 50 17.71 3.18 2.78
C ARG A 50 17.32 4.60 2.40
N HIS A 51 17.11 5.49 3.37
CA HIS A 51 16.72 6.89 3.18
C HIS A 51 15.55 7.06 2.18
N PRO A 52 14.37 6.47 2.43
CA PRO A 52 13.23 6.64 1.54
C PRO A 52 12.71 8.08 1.61
N HIS A 53 12.19 8.58 0.48
CA HIS A 53 11.48 9.85 0.42
C HIS A 53 10.01 9.69 0.81
N VAL A 54 9.45 8.51 0.54
CA VAL A 54 8.06 8.16 0.85
C VAL A 54 8.01 6.79 1.51
N TRP A 55 7.23 6.68 2.59
CA TRP A 55 6.79 5.42 3.17
C TRP A 55 5.33 5.18 2.85
N ILE A 56 5.00 4.00 2.31
CA ILE A 56 3.63 3.60 2.02
C ILE A 56 3.23 2.45 2.95
N TRP A 57 2.25 2.69 3.79
CA TRP A 57 1.59 1.62 4.53
C TRP A 57 0.72 0.79 3.59
N GLY A 58 0.97 -0.51 3.52
CA GLY A 58 0.26 -1.47 2.67
C GLY A 58 -0.95 -2.13 3.33
N GLY A 59 -1.33 -1.67 4.52
CA GLY A 59 -2.36 -2.30 5.36
C GLY A 59 -1.74 -3.19 6.45
N ASP A 60 -2.56 -3.64 7.40
CA ASP A 60 -2.11 -4.33 8.62
C ASP A 60 -1.02 -3.55 9.34
N ASN A 61 -1.27 -2.25 9.47
CA ASN A 61 -0.34 -1.33 10.09
C ASN A 61 -0.22 -1.58 11.59
N ILE A 62 -1.29 -2.14 12.17
CA ILE A 62 -1.40 -2.68 13.52
C ILE A 62 -2.34 -3.91 13.51
N TYR A 63 -2.24 -4.74 14.54
CA TYR A 63 -3.15 -5.87 14.77
C TYR A 63 -4.12 -5.51 15.90
N SER A 64 -5.36 -5.22 15.55
CA SER A 64 -6.37 -4.67 16.46
C SER A 64 -7.73 -5.36 16.39
N ASP A 65 -7.75 -6.61 15.95
CA ASP A 65 -8.99 -7.38 15.79
C ASP A 65 -9.86 -7.35 17.05
N PHE A 66 -11.16 -7.14 16.81
CA PHE A 66 -12.19 -7.10 17.88
C PHE A 66 -11.94 -6.06 18.99
N LYS A 67 -10.98 -5.15 18.85
CA LYS A 67 -10.78 -4.07 19.79
C LYS A 67 -11.83 -2.97 19.55
N ASN A 68 -12.33 -2.42 20.65
CA ASN A 68 -13.11 -1.19 20.59
C ASN A 68 -12.24 -0.01 20.10
N PRO A 69 -12.81 1.14 19.74
CA PRO A 69 -12.05 2.27 19.23
C PRO A 69 -10.93 2.76 20.15
N ALA A 70 -11.16 2.75 21.49
CA ALA A 70 -10.13 3.16 22.46
C ALA A 70 -8.95 2.19 22.49
N GLY A 71 -9.21 0.89 22.48
CA GLY A 71 -8.17 -0.15 22.39
C GLY A 71 -7.38 -0.06 21.10
N ARG A 72 -8.04 0.17 19.96
CA ARG A 72 -7.37 0.37 18.67
C ARG A 72 -6.50 1.62 18.65
N LYS A 73 -7.00 2.72 19.20
CA LYS A 73 -6.22 3.96 19.36
C LYS A 73 -4.93 3.70 20.13
N ALA A 74 -5.02 2.99 21.26
CA ALA A 74 -3.83 2.67 22.07
C ALA A 74 -2.79 1.83 21.28
N LEU A 75 -3.21 0.92 20.39
CA LEU A 75 -2.31 0.15 19.55
C LEU A 75 -1.64 1.00 18.47
N TYR A 76 -2.35 1.94 17.86
CA TYR A 76 -1.75 2.93 16.96
C TYR A 76 -0.74 3.83 17.69
N GLU A 77 -1.06 4.26 18.91
CA GLU A 77 -0.14 5.04 19.75
C GLU A 77 1.12 4.22 20.09
N LYS A 78 0.95 2.94 20.43
CA LYS A 78 2.08 2.02 20.63
C LYS A 78 2.97 1.92 19.38
N GLN A 79 2.38 1.76 18.19
CA GLN A 79 3.15 1.75 16.94
C GLN A 79 3.89 3.09 16.73
N LYS A 80 3.21 4.20 16.95
CA LYS A 80 3.84 5.54 16.85
C LYS A 80 4.96 5.77 17.86
N SER A 81 4.95 5.10 19.01
CA SER A 81 6.00 5.24 20.04
C SER A 81 7.30 4.52 19.70
N ASN A 82 7.33 3.68 18.66
CA ASN A 82 8.58 3.07 18.21
C ASN A 82 9.57 4.14 17.74
N GLU A 83 10.77 4.18 18.33
CA GLU A 83 11.75 5.25 18.12
C GLU A 83 12.22 5.33 16.65
N ASP A 84 12.52 4.21 16.03
CA ASP A 84 12.95 4.19 14.63
C ASP A 84 11.82 4.64 13.69
N TYR A 85 10.58 4.25 13.95
CA TYR A 85 9.42 4.75 13.21
C TYR A 85 9.22 6.26 13.41
N GLN A 86 9.46 6.78 14.63
CA GLN A 86 9.44 8.22 14.87
C GLN A 86 10.52 8.98 14.08
N GLN A 87 11.69 8.37 13.89
CA GLN A 87 12.71 8.95 13.01
C GLN A 87 12.24 8.95 11.54
N LEU A 88 11.61 7.87 11.09
CA LEU A 88 11.08 7.77 9.73
C LEU A 88 10.05 8.86 9.43
N ILE A 89 9.08 9.08 10.31
CA ILE A 89 8.04 10.12 10.10
C ILE A 89 8.59 11.56 10.11
N LYS A 90 9.80 11.79 10.61
CA LYS A 90 10.49 13.11 10.54
C LYS A 90 11.22 13.34 9.22
N THR A 91 11.60 12.25 8.53
CA THR A 91 12.51 12.31 7.36
C THR A 91 11.82 11.90 6.06
N CYS A 92 10.61 11.38 6.11
CA CYS A 92 9.92 10.73 5.01
C CYS A 92 8.45 11.15 4.97
N VAL A 93 7.89 11.30 3.78
CA VAL A 93 6.44 11.50 3.62
C VAL A 93 5.72 10.18 3.89
N ILE A 94 4.72 10.20 4.77
CA ILE A 94 3.93 9.02 5.11
C ILE A 94 2.61 9.05 4.36
N THR A 95 2.26 7.94 3.72
CA THR A 95 0.96 7.71 3.10
C THR A 95 0.59 6.23 3.23
N GLY A 96 -0.57 5.84 2.76
CA GLY A 96 -0.96 4.42 2.77
C GLY A 96 -2.45 4.18 2.92
N THR A 97 -2.75 2.93 3.18
CA THR A 97 -4.09 2.40 3.41
C THR A 97 -4.10 1.49 4.64
N TRP A 98 -5.23 0.94 4.95
CA TRP A 98 -5.42 -0.12 5.94
C TRP A 98 -5.65 -1.49 5.29
N ASP A 99 -5.65 -2.54 6.12
CA ASP A 99 -6.22 -3.82 5.79
C ASP A 99 -7.14 -4.30 6.92
N ASP A 100 -7.46 -5.57 7.02
CA ASP A 100 -8.49 -6.10 7.91
C ASP A 100 -8.13 -5.99 9.40
N HIS A 101 -6.87 -6.18 9.78
CA HIS A 101 -6.45 -6.12 11.19
C HIS A 101 -6.52 -4.70 11.78
N ASP A 102 -6.17 -3.68 11.02
CA ASP A 102 -6.33 -2.29 11.47
C ASP A 102 -7.71 -1.71 11.12
N TYR A 103 -8.44 -2.28 10.15
CA TYR A 103 -9.86 -2.04 9.96
C TYR A 103 -10.67 -2.51 11.17
N GLY A 104 -10.31 -3.66 11.76
CA GLY A 104 -10.73 -4.12 13.07
C GLY A 104 -11.45 -5.45 13.14
N VAL A 105 -11.51 -6.18 12.06
CA VAL A 105 -12.04 -7.56 12.01
C VAL A 105 -11.42 -8.32 10.85
N ASN A 106 -10.82 -9.46 11.15
CA ASN A 106 -10.17 -10.31 10.15
C ASN A 106 -11.09 -10.59 8.95
N ASP A 107 -10.56 -10.36 7.75
CA ASP A 107 -11.27 -10.44 6.47
C ASP A 107 -12.56 -9.58 6.44
N GLY A 108 -12.62 -8.49 7.19
CA GLY A 108 -13.77 -7.59 7.27
C GLY A 108 -14.04 -6.81 5.98
N GLY A 109 -15.31 -6.46 5.77
CA GLY A 109 -15.76 -5.70 4.61
C GLY A 109 -16.87 -4.70 4.96
N LYS A 110 -17.68 -4.31 3.99
CA LYS A 110 -18.64 -3.20 4.09
C LYS A 110 -19.62 -3.27 5.26
N ASN A 111 -19.85 -4.47 5.82
CA ASN A 111 -20.80 -4.69 6.90
C ASN A 111 -20.23 -4.47 8.30
N TYR A 112 -18.93 -4.15 8.43
CA TYR A 112 -18.33 -3.86 9.73
C TYR A 112 -18.90 -2.56 10.32
N SER A 113 -19.50 -2.64 11.51
CA SER A 113 -20.25 -1.54 12.12
C SER A 113 -19.38 -0.37 12.59
N LEU A 114 -18.14 -0.66 13.05
CA LEU A 114 -17.22 0.36 13.58
C LEU A 114 -16.26 0.95 12.53
N LYS A 115 -16.55 0.76 11.24
CA LYS A 115 -15.66 1.20 10.16
C LYS A 115 -15.42 2.72 10.13
N LYS A 116 -16.39 3.53 10.54
CA LYS A 116 -16.23 5.01 10.60
C LYS A 116 -15.25 5.45 11.67
N GLU A 117 -15.33 4.82 12.83
CA GLU A 117 -14.40 5.05 13.94
C GLU A 117 -13.00 4.58 13.58
N SER A 118 -12.88 3.40 12.98
CA SER A 118 -11.62 2.87 12.45
C SER A 118 -10.99 3.82 11.45
N GLN A 119 -11.80 4.37 10.53
CA GLN A 119 -11.35 5.31 9.51
C GLN A 119 -10.67 6.53 10.12
N GLN A 120 -11.27 7.15 11.15
CA GLN A 120 -10.70 8.35 11.77
C GLN A 120 -9.38 8.04 12.50
N LEU A 121 -9.30 6.88 13.16
CA LEU A 121 -8.08 6.44 13.85
C LEU A 121 -6.95 6.12 12.86
N ALA A 122 -7.24 5.42 11.77
CA ALA A 122 -6.26 5.13 10.71
C ALA A 122 -5.75 6.42 10.06
N MET A 123 -6.63 7.38 9.77
CA MET A 123 -6.25 8.68 9.21
C MET A 123 -5.38 9.50 10.19
N ASP A 124 -5.66 9.44 11.49
CA ASP A 124 -4.82 10.08 12.53
C ASP A 124 -3.45 9.41 12.63
N PHE A 125 -3.39 8.10 12.43
CA PHE A 125 -2.15 7.34 12.42
C PHE A 125 -1.29 7.65 11.20
N ILE A 126 -1.86 7.64 10.00
CA ILE A 126 -1.15 7.96 8.75
C ILE A 126 -0.71 9.43 8.74
N GLY A 127 -1.39 10.31 9.49
CA GLY A 127 -1.00 11.70 9.64
C GLY A 127 -1.80 12.68 8.77
N PHE A 128 -3.00 12.30 8.30
CA PHE A 128 -3.88 13.23 7.60
C PHE A 128 -4.31 14.38 8.53
N ALA A 129 -4.14 15.61 8.08
CA ALA A 129 -4.59 16.79 8.81
C ALA A 129 -6.10 16.73 9.10
N LYS A 130 -6.55 17.35 10.20
CA LYS A 130 -7.97 17.30 10.61
C LYS A 130 -8.93 17.91 9.58
N ASN A 131 -8.46 18.87 8.79
CA ASN A 131 -9.21 19.51 7.70
C ASN A 131 -9.03 18.85 6.33
N ASN A 132 -8.27 17.74 6.23
CA ASN A 132 -8.02 17.07 4.96
C ASN A 132 -9.34 16.56 4.34
N PRO A 133 -9.62 16.82 3.05
CA PRO A 133 -10.83 16.38 2.35
C PRO A 133 -11.08 14.87 2.42
N VAL A 134 -10.03 14.05 2.47
CA VAL A 134 -10.12 12.59 2.62
C VAL A 134 -10.96 12.17 3.85
N ARG A 135 -11.00 13.00 4.92
CA ARG A 135 -11.80 12.72 6.11
C ARG A 135 -13.31 12.87 5.92
N LYS A 136 -13.73 13.49 4.81
CA LYS A 136 -15.14 13.81 4.55
C LYS A 136 -15.88 12.74 3.75
N HIS A 137 -15.16 11.87 3.05
CA HIS A 137 -15.79 10.77 2.31
C HIS A 137 -15.69 9.45 3.09
N ALA A 138 -16.49 8.46 2.71
CA ALA A 138 -16.40 7.11 3.27
C ALA A 138 -15.13 6.41 2.77
N GLY A 139 -14.45 5.69 3.65
CA GLY A 139 -13.21 4.99 3.35
C GLY A 139 -11.96 5.89 3.42
N ILE A 140 -10.78 5.28 3.33
CA ILE A 140 -9.49 5.98 3.46
C ILE A 140 -8.72 6.08 2.15
N TYR A 141 -9.34 5.73 1.01
CA TYR A 141 -8.67 5.85 -0.29
C TYR A 141 -8.21 7.29 -0.52
N ASN A 142 -7.01 7.43 -1.02
CA ASN A 142 -6.34 8.71 -1.19
C ASN A 142 -5.25 8.63 -2.25
N SER A 143 -4.79 9.78 -2.72
CA SER A 143 -3.64 9.87 -3.61
C SER A 143 -2.71 10.99 -3.24
N MET A 144 -1.47 10.88 -3.66
CA MET A 144 -0.48 11.93 -3.56
C MET A 144 0.50 11.86 -4.74
N GLU A 145 1.09 13.00 -5.08
CA GLU A 145 2.22 13.06 -6.01
C GLU A 145 3.49 13.46 -5.26
N TYR A 146 4.61 12.85 -5.63
CA TYR A 146 5.94 13.17 -5.13
C TYR A 146 6.90 13.39 -6.30
N GLY A 147 7.76 14.40 -6.18
CA GLY A 147 8.71 14.80 -7.24
C GLY A 147 8.31 16.10 -7.93
N GLU A 148 9.07 16.51 -8.92
CA GLU A 148 8.93 17.81 -9.58
C GLU A 148 8.85 17.67 -11.11
N GLY A 149 8.19 18.62 -11.76
CA GLY A 149 8.08 18.69 -13.21
C GLY A 149 7.50 17.42 -13.82
N THR A 150 8.24 16.79 -14.73
CA THR A 150 7.90 15.51 -15.36
C THR A 150 8.43 14.29 -14.59
N LYS A 151 9.28 14.52 -13.57
CA LYS A 151 9.85 13.46 -12.72
C LYS A 151 9.01 13.26 -11.47
N LYS A 152 7.79 12.85 -11.68
CA LYS A 152 6.81 12.61 -10.60
C LYS A 152 6.39 11.15 -10.53
N VAL A 153 6.18 10.70 -9.31
CA VAL A 153 5.50 9.45 -8.98
C VAL A 153 4.17 9.80 -8.32
N LYS A 154 3.09 9.20 -8.80
CA LYS A 154 1.78 9.28 -8.16
C LYS A 154 1.54 8.00 -7.37
N VAL A 155 1.23 8.13 -6.10
CA VAL A 155 0.80 7.04 -5.23
C VAL A 155 -0.71 7.10 -5.11
N ILE A 156 -1.40 6.02 -5.46
CA ILE A 156 -2.84 5.85 -5.32
C ILE A 156 -3.06 4.73 -4.29
N ASN A 157 -3.64 5.06 -3.15
CA ASN A 157 -3.97 4.11 -2.09
C ASN A 157 -5.45 3.73 -2.20
N LEU A 158 -5.74 2.46 -2.45
CA LEU A 158 -7.10 1.93 -2.48
C LEU A 158 -7.58 1.59 -1.06
N ASP A 159 -8.87 1.71 -0.84
CA ASP A 159 -9.55 1.14 0.32
C ASP A 159 -10.31 -0.13 -0.12
N THR A 160 -9.76 -1.27 0.17
CA THR A 160 -10.30 -2.58 -0.20
C THR A 160 -11.19 -3.20 0.89
N ARG A 161 -11.55 -2.40 1.93
CA ARG A 161 -12.35 -2.87 3.07
C ARG A 161 -13.72 -2.21 3.17
N SER A 162 -13.79 -0.89 3.13
CA SER A 162 -15.01 -0.13 3.43
C SER A 162 -16.21 -0.47 2.56
N PHE A 163 -15.96 -0.89 1.32
CA PHE A 163 -16.98 -1.13 0.31
C PHE A 163 -17.07 -2.59 -0.12
N ARG A 164 -16.08 -3.40 0.27
CA ARG A 164 -15.96 -4.79 -0.16
C ARG A 164 -17.16 -5.63 0.27
N ASP A 165 -17.74 -6.33 -0.69
CA ASP A 165 -18.80 -7.32 -0.44
C ASP A 165 -18.30 -8.51 0.38
N THR A 166 -19.19 -9.22 0.99
CA THR A 166 -18.88 -10.44 1.75
C THR A 166 -18.39 -11.55 0.85
N LEU A 167 -17.56 -12.42 1.40
CA LEU A 167 -17.06 -13.63 0.78
C LEU A 167 -17.46 -14.83 1.61
N ASP A 168 -18.02 -15.84 0.95
CA ASP A 168 -18.29 -17.13 1.56
C ASP A 168 -17.04 -18.01 1.57
N ARG A 169 -16.91 -18.84 2.61
CA ARG A 169 -15.84 -19.82 2.76
C ARG A 169 -16.37 -21.23 2.66
N VAL A 170 -15.60 -22.10 2.02
CA VAL A 170 -15.86 -23.54 2.01
C VAL A 170 -14.66 -24.30 2.52
N ASN A 171 -14.95 -25.40 3.24
CA ASN A 171 -13.90 -26.34 3.64
C ASN A 171 -13.66 -27.33 2.49
N TYR A 172 -12.41 -27.76 2.32
CA TYR A 172 -12.00 -28.79 1.39
C TYR A 172 -10.83 -29.60 1.96
N ILE A 173 -10.59 -30.78 1.40
CA ILE A 173 -9.38 -31.54 1.69
C ILE A 173 -8.35 -31.19 0.61
N ASP A 174 -7.24 -30.66 1.04
CA ASP A 174 -6.11 -30.36 0.14
C ASP A 174 -5.48 -31.66 -0.36
N SER A 175 -5.42 -31.86 -1.67
CA SER A 175 -4.98 -33.13 -2.26
C SER A 175 -3.50 -33.39 -2.06
N ALA A 176 -2.67 -32.36 -1.92
CA ALA A 176 -1.24 -32.52 -1.73
C ALA A 176 -0.85 -32.81 -0.27
N THR A 177 -1.53 -32.15 0.67
CA THR A 177 -1.18 -32.22 2.10
C THR A 177 -2.12 -33.11 2.91
N GLN A 178 -3.27 -33.52 2.34
CA GLN A 178 -4.36 -34.24 2.99
C GLN A 178 -4.95 -33.50 4.20
N LYS A 179 -4.67 -32.21 4.34
CA LYS A 179 -5.18 -31.37 5.43
C LYS A 179 -6.55 -30.80 5.06
N LYS A 180 -7.42 -30.68 6.07
CA LYS A 180 -8.67 -29.93 5.94
C LYS A 180 -8.35 -28.45 5.97
N LEU A 181 -8.57 -27.77 4.85
CA LEU A 181 -8.34 -26.34 4.66
C LEU A 181 -9.66 -25.65 4.33
N ASN A 182 -9.65 -24.33 4.33
CA ASN A 182 -10.72 -23.51 3.80
C ASN A 182 -10.22 -22.62 2.66
N ARG A 183 -11.14 -22.21 1.81
CA ARG A 183 -10.87 -21.22 0.76
C ARG A 183 -12.08 -20.31 0.58
N TYR A 184 -11.82 -19.09 0.12
CA TYR A 184 -12.88 -18.21 -0.30
C TYR A 184 -13.46 -18.63 -1.65
N LEU A 185 -14.78 -18.55 -1.75
CA LEU A 185 -15.49 -18.68 -3.02
C LEU A 185 -15.37 -17.38 -3.83
N ARG A 186 -15.50 -17.52 -5.15
CA ARG A 186 -15.65 -16.37 -6.03
C ARG A 186 -17.04 -15.77 -5.88
N ASN A 187 -17.12 -14.45 -5.81
CA ASN A 187 -18.35 -13.67 -5.84
C ASN A 187 -18.36 -12.79 -7.10
N PRO A 188 -18.80 -13.31 -8.27
CA PRO A 188 -18.77 -12.55 -9.53
C PRO A 188 -19.67 -11.32 -9.54
N GLN A 189 -20.68 -11.27 -8.66
CA GLN A 189 -21.62 -10.14 -8.53
C GLN A 189 -21.16 -9.13 -7.47
N GLY A 190 -20.19 -9.48 -6.66
CA GLY A 190 -19.66 -8.63 -5.60
C GLY A 190 -18.70 -7.58 -6.12
N ASP A 191 -18.54 -6.53 -5.33
CA ASP A 191 -17.63 -5.43 -5.61
C ASP A 191 -16.58 -5.27 -4.50
N MET A 192 -15.45 -4.66 -4.86
CA MET A 192 -14.33 -4.38 -3.96
C MET A 192 -14.32 -2.92 -3.50
N LEU A 193 -14.59 -1.96 -4.38
CA LEU A 193 -14.32 -0.54 -4.14
C LEU A 193 -15.57 0.33 -3.96
N GLY A 194 -16.74 -0.12 -4.43
CA GLY A 194 -17.95 0.72 -4.50
C GLY A 194 -17.85 1.82 -5.56
N GLU A 195 -18.99 2.24 -6.11
CA GLU A 195 -19.03 3.14 -7.27
C GLU A 195 -18.35 4.49 -7.05
N THR A 196 -18.40 5.02 -5.82
CA THR A 196 -17.75 6.31 -5.53
C THR A 196 -16.23 6.22 -5.66
N GLN A 197 -15.63 5.16 -5.10
CA GLN A 197 -14.19 4.96 -5.21
C GLN A 197 -13.79 4.57 -6.65
N TRP A 198 -14.62 3.80 -7.38
CA TRP A 198 -14.39 3.49 -8.80
C TRP A 198 -14.32 4.75 -9.67
N LYS A 199 -15.23 5.70 -9.47
CA LYS A 199 -15.22 6.98 -10.20
C LYS A 199 -13.97 7.79 -9.87
N TRP A 200 -13.63 7.88 -8.60
CA TRP A 200 -12.42 8.54 -8.14
C TRP A 200 -11.16 7.89 -8.71
N LEU A 201 -11.04 6.57 -8.67
CA LEU A 201 -9.88 5.85 -9.20
C LEU A 201 -9.71 6.08 -10.70
N LYS A 202 -10.82 6.07 -11.47
CA LYS A 202 -10.79 6.40 -12.90
C LYS A 202 -10.25 7.80 -13.13
N GLN A 203 -10.66 8.77 -12.33
CA GLN A 203 -10.18 10.15 -12.40
C GLN A 203 -8.68 10.22 -12.07
N GLU A 204 -8.25 9.62 -10.96
CA GLU A 204 -6.85 9.60 -10.52
C GLU A 204 -5.89 8.96 -11.55
N LEU A 205 -6.31 7.88 -12.21
CA LEU A 205 -5.52 7.23 -13.25
C LEU A 205 -5.40 8.07 -14.53
N ASN A 206 -6.37 8.94 -14.82
CA ASN A 206 -6.37 9.75 -16.03
C ASN A 206 -5.80 11.15 -15.82
N GLU A 207 -5.81 11.67 -14.60
CA GLU A 207 -5.33 13.01 -14.28
C GLU A 207 -3.86 13.04 -13.87
N GLY A 208 -3.26 14.24 -14.04
CA GLY A 208 -1.88 14.51 -13.69
C GLY A 208 -0.86 14.03 -14.73
N ASN A 209 0.38 14.48 -14.50
CA ASN A 209 1.52 14.24 -15.39
C ASN A 209 2.60 13.33 -14.80
N ALA A 210 2.27 12.59 -13.74
CA ALA A 210 3.18 11.64 -13.16
C ALA A 210 3.59 10.57 -14.18
N SER A 211 4.89 10.30 -14.28
CA SER A 211 5.46 9.33 -15.22
C SER A 211 5.29 7.89 -14.74
N VAL A 212 5.16 7.69 -13.43
CA VAL A 212 4.95 6.40 -12.78
C VAL A 212 3.78 6.51 -11.81
N VAL A 213 2.93 5.50 -11.78
CA VAL A 213 1.86 5.34 -10.80
C VAL A 213 2.13 4.11 -9.94
N ILE A 214 2.20 4.28 -8.62
CA ILE A 214 2.20 3.19 -7.66
C ILE A 214 0.77 3.03 -7.15
N LEU A 215 0.15 1.91 -7.49
CA LEU A 215 -1.20 1.56 -7.05
C LEU A 215 -1.11 0.62 -5.85
N ASN A 216 -1.38 1.14 -4.66
CA ASN A 216 -1.38 0.39 -3.42
C ASN A 216 -2.74 -0.26 -3.19
N SER A 217 -2.73 -1.59 -3.20
CA SER A 217 -3.88 -2.44 -2.86
C SER A 217 -3.49 -3.31 -1.67
N SER A 218 -4.21 -3.24 -0.58
CA SER A 218 -3.85 -4.04 0.60
C SER A 218 -3.86 -5.54 0.29
N VAL A 219 -4.79 -6.02 -0.55
CA VAL A 219 -4.87 -7.42 -1.00
C VAL A 219 -4.35 -7.59 -2.42
N GLN A 220 -3.86 -8.80 -2.74
CA GLN A 220 -3.27 -9.12 -4.04
C GLN A 220 -4.25 -9.02 -5.21
N VAL A 221 -3.78 -8.46 -6.33
CA VAL A 221 -4.54 -8.21 -7.56
C VAL A 221 -4.28 -9.27 -8.63
N LEU A 222 -3.01 -9.57 -8.91
CA LEU A 222 -2.61 -10.47 -10.01
C LEU A 222 -2.70 -11.95 -9.65
N PRO A 223 -2.23 -12.42 -8.47
CA PRO A 223 -2.34 -13.82 -8.06
C PRO A 223 -3.79 -14.30 -8.03
N GLN A 224 -4.04 -15.54 -8.50
CA GLN A 224 -5.39 -16.07 -8.68
C GLN A 224 -5.64 -17.39 -7.93
N GLU A 225 -4.58 -18.16 -7.63
CA GLU A 225 -4.73 -19.57 -7.31
C GLU A 225 -4.71 -19.88 -5.80
N HIS A 226 -4.12 -19.01 -4.97
CA HIS A 226 -4.09 -19.26 -3.53
C HIS A 226 -5.48 -19.22 -2.88
N ARG A 227 -5.61 -19.86 -1.72
CA ARG A 227 -6.90 -20.04 -1.03
C ARG A 227 -7.40 -18.83 -0.24
N PHE A 228 -6.52 -17.88 0.03
CA PHE A 228 -6.77 -16.69 0.83
C PHE A 228 -7.50 -15.59 0.05
N GLU A 229 -7.84 -14.51 0.73
CA GLU A 229 -8.47 -13.35 0.13
C GLU A 229 -7.60 -12.73 -0.98
N LYS A 230 -8.24 -12.26 -2.04
CA LYS A 230 -7.61 -11.63 -3.20
C LYS A 230 -8.65 -11.03 -4.13
N TRP A 231 -8.22 -10.17 -5.05
CA TRP A 231 -9.12 -9.59 -6.05
C TRP A 231 -9.81 -10.63 -6.93
N GLU A 232 -9.20 -11.78 -7.18
CA GLU A 232 -9.81 -12.86 -7.96
C GLU A 232 -11.06 -13.46 -7.28
N ASN A 233 -11.29 -13.20 -6.00
CA ASN A 233 -12.56 -13.54 -5.37
C ASN A 233 -13.72 -12.68 -5.91
N PHE A 234 -13.43 -11.52 -6.50
CA PHE A 234 -14.36 -10.62 -7.18
C PHE A 234 -13.96 -10.42 -8.65
N PRO A 235 -14.14 -11.44 -9.50
CA PRO A 235 -13.55 -11.45 -10.84
C PRO A 235 -14.04 -10.29 -11.72
N SER A 236 -15.28 -9.83 -11.55
CA SER A 236 -15.83 -8.68 -12.28
C SER A 236 -15.15 -7.37 -11.84
N ALA A 237 -14.96 -7.17 -10.54
CA ALA A 237 -14.24 -6.01 -10.00
C ALA A 237 -12.77 -6.03 -10.41
N ARG A 238 -12.10 -7.18 -10.35
CA ARG A 238 -10.72 -7.34 -10.82
C ARG A 238 -10.58 -6.99 -12.31
N LYS A 239 -11.47 -7.51 -13.15
CA LYS A 239 -11.50 -7.18 -14.59
C LYS A 239 -11.70 -5.68 -14.81
N ARG A 240 -12.58 -5.04 -14.03
CA ARG A 240 -12.81 -3.58 -14.09
C ARG A 240 -11.53 -2.82 -13.76
N LEU A 241 -10.81 -3.21 -12.69
CA LEU A 241 -9.53 -2.59 -12.31
C LEU A 241 -8.49 -2.70 -13.42
N LEU A 242 -8.27 -3.91 -13.93
CA LEU A 242 -7.29 -4.15 -15.02
C LEU A 242 -7.65 -3.37 -16.28
N ASN A 243 -8.94 -3.23 -16.61
CA ASN A 243 -9.39 -2.42 -17.73
C ASN A 243 -9.14 -0.92 -17.51
N LEU A 244 -9.35 -0.39 -16.30
CA LEU A 244 -9.04 1.02 -15.99
C LEU A 244 -7.54 1.29 -16.10
N ILE A 245 -6.70 0.39 -15.59
CA ILE A 245 -5.24 0.49 -15.72
C ILE A 245 -4.85 0.48 -17.20
N ASN A 246 -5.39 -0.46 -17.97
CA ASN A 246 -5.13 -0.58 -19.40
C ASN A 246 -5.50 0.68 -20.18
N GLN A 247 -6.67 1.27 -19.89
CA GLN A 247 -7.19 2.47 -20.54
C GLN A 247 -6.44 3.75 -20.15
N SER A 248 -5.88 3.81 -18.95
CA SER A 248 -5.14 4.98 -18.47
C SER A 248 -3.85 5.24 -19.26
N ASN A 249 -3.33 4.21 -19.90
CA ASN A 249 -2.05 4.25 -20.60
C ASN A 249 -0.91 4.84 -19.73
N LYS A 250 -0.96 4.62 -18.41
CA LYS A 250 0.09 5.02 -17.45
C LYS A 250 1.04 3.86 -17.18
N PHE A 251 2.26 4.16 -16.74
CA PHE A 251 3.18 3.15 -16.23
C PHE A 251 2.81 2.84 -14.77
N VAL A 252 2.01 1.79 -14.59
CA VAL A 252 1.47 1.40 -13.29
C VAL A 252 2.28 0.23 -12.73
N ILE A 253 2.67 0.34 -11.46
CA ILE A 253 3.17 -0.75 -10.62
C ILE A 253 2.17 -0.94 -9.48
N ILE A 254 1.67 -2.13 -9.29
CA ILE A 254 0.81 -2.49 -8.16
C ILE A 254 1.71 -2.91 -7.00
N ILE A 255 1.38 -2.45 -5.79
CA ILE A 255 1.94 -2.98 -4.54
C ILE A 255 0.81 -3.55 -3.68
N SER A 256 1.10 -4.60 -2.92
CA SER A 256 0.13 -5.28 -2.07
C SER A 256 0.75 -5.85 -0.78
N GLY A 257 -0.12 -6.23 0.15
CA GLY A 257 0.17 -6.73 1.49
C GLY A 257 -0.53 -8.06 1.81
N ASP A 258 -1.06 -8.20 3.05
CA ASP A 258 -1.94 -9.26 3.56
C ASP A 258 -1.31 -10.65 3.73
N ARG A 259 -0.42 -11.05 2.88
CA ARG A 259 -0.09 -12.46 2.61
C ARG A 259 1.02 -13.06 3.50
N HIS A 260 1.67 -12.27 4.34
CA HIS A 260 2.84 -12.68 5.16
C HIS A 260 3.99 -13.29 4.35
N ILE A 261 4.17 -12.82 3.13
CA ILE A 261 5.22 -13.23 2.19
C ILE A 261 5.69 -12.02 1.39
N ALA A 262 6.73 -12.19 0.55
CA ALA A 262 6.96 -11.30 -0.57
C ALA A 262 7.05 -12.10 -1.87
N GLU A 263 6.51 -11.51 -2.93
CA GLU A 263 6.60 -12.05 -4.30
C GLU A 263 6.42 -10.98 -5.35
N PHE A 264 6.92 -11.26 -6.54
CA PHE A 264 6.70 -10.45 -7.72
C PHE A 264 5.83 -11.22 -8.70
N SER A 265 4.83 -10.56 -9.25
CA SER A 265 3.95 -11.13 -10.28
C SER A 265 3.92 -10.24 -11.51
N LYS A 266 3.72 -10.84 -12.68
CA LYS A 266 3.63 -10.15 -13.98
C LYS A 266 2.50 -10.69 -14.81
N THR A 267 1.77 -9.79 -15.46
CA THR A 267 0.83 -10.11 -16.54
C THR A 267 1.02 -9.16 -17.72
N THR A 268 0.40 -9.46 -18.84
CA THR A 268 0.34 -8.56 -19.99
C THR A 268 -1.10 -8.08 -20.16
N LEU A 269 -1.29 -6.78 -20.22
CA LEU A 269 -2.59 -6.15 -20.47
C LEU A 269 -2.99 -6.27 -21.94
N SER A 270 -4.26 -6.03 -22.26
CA SER A 270 -4.77 -6.18 -23.64
C SER A 270 -4.15 -5.19 -24.64
N ASN A 271 -3.57 -4.10 -24.19
CA ASN A 271 -2.79 -3.16 -25.01
C ASN A 271 -1.33 -3.59 -25.24
N GLY A 272 -0.94 -4.79 -24.77
CA GLY A 272 0.42 -5.31 -24.86
C GLY A 272 1.38 -4.84 -23.76
N GLN A 273 0.94 -3.95 -22.89
CA GLN A 273 1.77 -3.40 -21.79
C GLN A 273 1.92 -4.42 -20.67
N ALA A 274 3.14 -4.58 -20.15
CA ALA A 274 3.39 -5.37 -18.97
C ALA A 274 2.86 -4.65 -17.71
N LEU A 275 2.18 -5.40 -16.84
CA LEU A 275 1.74 -4.95 -15.52
C LEU A 275 2.42 -5.81 -14.47
N TYR A 276 3.04 -5.16 -13.50
CA TYR A 276 3.74 -5.80 -12.40
C TYR A 276 3.02 -5.56 -11.10
N GLU A 277 3.03 -6.57 -10.23
CA GLU A 277 2.65 -6.46 -8.84
C GLU A 277 3.79 -6.92 -7.95
N PHE A 278 4.07 -6.13 -6.92
CA PHE A 278 5.04 -6.44 -5.89
C PHE A 278 4.32 -6.55 -4.54
N THR A 279 4.19 -7.76 -4.01
CA THR A 279 3.69 -8.03 -2.67
C THR A 279 4.84 -7.99 -1.68
N SER A 280 4.70 -7.23 -0.58
CA SER A 280 5.64 -7.21 0.54
C SER A 280 4.87 -7.08 1.84
N SER A 281 4.70 -8.20 2.55
CA SER A 281 3.81 -8.34 3.70
C SER A 281 4.43 -9.14 4.84
N GLY A 282 5.66 -8.81 5.19
CA GLY A 282 6.42 -9.54 6.20
C GLY A 282 7.18 -8.66 7.18
N MET A 283 6.65 -7.49 7.57
CA MET A 283 7.37 -6.53 8.41
C MET A 283 7.83 -7.13 9.75
N THR A 284 6.95 -7.83 10.43
CA THR A 284 7.26 -8.41 11.77
C THR A 284 7.17 -9.94 11.81
N HIS A 285 6.45 -10.54 10.88
CA HIS A 285 6.27 -11.99 10.79
C HIS A 285 5.86 -12.44 9.40
N THR A 286 6.16 -13.70 9.09
CA THR A 286 5.88 -14.34 7.81
C THR A 286 5.40 -15.75 8.01
N TRP A 287 4.88 -16.37 6.96
CA TRP A 287 4.67 -17.81 6.94
C TRP A 287 6.03 -18.52 6.94
N THR A 288 6.22 -19.44 7.87
CA THR A 288 7.47 -20.23 7.98
C THR A 288 7.43 -21.50 7.11
N GLU A 289 6.24 -21.94 6.73
CA GLU A 289 6.04 -23.08 5.83
C GLU A 289 5.36 -22.59 4.56
N PRO A 290 6.07 -22.52 3.44
CA PRO A 290 5.45 -22.22 2.15
C PRO A 290 4.56 -23.42 1.76
N TRP A 291 3.27 -23.24 1.87
CA TRP A 291 2.27 -24.21 1.45
C TRP A 291 2.27 -24.30 -0.08
N ALA A 292 3.26 -24.82 -0.76
CA ALA A 292 3.35 -24.98 -2.21
C ALA A 292 2.40 -24.00 -2.98
N GLU A 293 2.36 -22.73 -2.55
CA GLU A 293 1.38 -21.75 -2.98
C GLU A 293 1.57 -21.42 -4.44
N ARG A 294 0.66 -21.92 -5.24
CA ARG A 294 0.70 -21.74 -6.68
C ARG A 294 0.38 -20.30 -7.04
N ASN A 295 1.24 -19.71 -7.87
CA ASN A 295 1.01 -18.45 -8.55
C ASN A 295 1.69 -18.53 -9.92
N THR A 296 0.93 -18.81 -10.98
CA THR A 296 1.45 -18.95 -12.36
C THR A 296 1.98 -17.64 -12.93
N LEU A 297 1.70 -16.51 -12.30
CA LEU A 297 2.21 -15.19 -12.70
C LEU A 297 3.47 -14.78 -11.93
N ARG A 298 3.94 -15.61 -10.98
CA ARG A 298 5.10 -15.29 -10.15
C ARG A 298 6.38 -15.23 -10.97
N LEU A 299 7.19 -14.22 -10.69
CA LEU A 299 8.54 -14.07 -11.23
C LEU A 299 9.58 -14.56 -10.21
N GLY A 300 10.08 -15.76 -10.38
CA GLY A 300 11.04 -16.43 -9.49
C GLY A 300 10.39 -17.03 -8.25
N ASP A 301 11.09 -17.03 -7.12
CA ASP A 301 10.71 -17.77 -5.92
C ASP A 301 9.84 -16.95 -4.96
N LEU A 302 9.07 -17.65 -4.15
CA LEU A 302 8.34 -17.08 -3.02
C LEU A 302 9.34 -16.73 -1.90
N ILE A 303 9.24 -15.51 -1.36
CA ILE A 303 10.07 -15.04 -0.26
C ILE A 303 9.26 -15.14 1.03
N ILE A 304 9.76 -15.94 1.97
CA ILE A 304 9.12 -16.24 3.26
C ILE A 304 9.87 -15.65 4.46
N GLN A 305 10.95 -14.94 4.22
CA GLN A 305 11.67 -14.19 5.25
C GLN A 305 10.95 -12.88 5.57
N LYS A 306 11.17 -12.33 6.78
CA LYS A 306 10.73 -10.97 7.12
C LYS A 306 11.22 -10.00 6.04
N ASN A 307 10.32 -9.12 5.59
CA ASN A 307 10.60 -8.30 4.43
C ASN A 307 9.90 -6.96 4.46
N TYR A 308 10.44 -6.02 3.70
CA TYR A 308 9.83 -4.78 3.26
C TYR A 308 10.18 -4.55 1.79
N GLY A 309 9.38 -3.76 1.11
CA GLY A 309 9.60 -3.42 -0.29
C GLY A 309 10.29 -2.07 -0.46
N MET A 310 11.22 -2.01 -1.42
CA MET A 310 11.79 -0.76 -1.92
C MET A 310 11.46 -0.60 -3.39
N ILE A 311 11.03 0.60 -3.77
CA ILE A 311 10.83 1.01 -5.16
C ILE A 311 11.71 2.23 -5.40
N ILE A 312 12.61 2.11 -6.35
CA ILE A 312 13.52 3.16 -6.76
C ILE A 312 13.13 3.57 -8.17
N VAL A 313 12.68 4.80 -8.34
CA VAL A 313 12.37 5.37 -9.65
C VAL A 313 13.50 6.30 -10.04
N ASP A 314 14.19 5.96 -11.12
CA ASP A 314 15.25 6.75 -11.71
C ASP A 314 14.86 7.21 -13.11
N TRP A 315 15.27 8.40 -13.52
CA TRP A 315 14.96 8.91 -14.86
C TRP A 315 16.23 9.00 -15.69
N GLN A 316 16.30 8.15 -16.72
CA GLN A 316 17.35 8.18 -17.74
C GLN A 316 16.76 8.76 -19.03
N ASN A 317 17.33 9.85 -19.51
CA ASN A 317 16.80 10.56 -20.70
C ASN A 317 15.30 10.86 -20.59
N ASN A 318 14.82 11.29 -19.43
CA ASN A 318 13.41 11.54 -19.07
C ASN A 318 12.49 10.31 -19.14
N LYS A 319 13.03 9.10 -19.30
CA LYS A 319 12.25 7.86 -19.21
C LYS A 319 12.43 7.23 -17.84
N PRO A 320 11.36 6.85 -17.15
CA PRO A 320 11.47 6.23 -15.84
C PRO A 320 11.96 4.77 -15.96
N ILE A 321 12.91 4.42 -15.13
CA ILE A 321 13.29 3.06 -14.80
C ILE A 321 12.84 2.82 -13.37
N VAL A 322 12.08 1.77 -13.14
CA VAL A 322 11.59 1.39 -11.82
C VAL A 322 12.30 0.13 -11.38
N THR A 323 13.08 0.23 -10.32
CA THR A 323 13.73 -0.92 -9.66
C THR A 323 12.95 -1.25 -8.40
N MET A 324 12.50 -2.48 -8.30
CA MET A 324 11.77 -3.03 -7.16
C MET A 324 12.66 -4.04 -6.43
N GLN A 325 12.83 -3.89 -5.12
CA GLN A 325 13.66 -4.76 -4.29
C GLN A 325 12.85 -5.28 -3.10
N SER A 326 12.79 -6.61 -2.93
CA SER A 326 12.38 -7.21 -1.66
C SER A 326 13.58 -7.25 -0.73
N CYS A 327 13.50 -6.49 0.35
CA CYS A 327 14.57 -6.26 1.29
C CYS A 327 14.28 -6.94 2.64
N GLY A 328 15.33 -7.34 3.34
CA GLY A 328 15.28 -7.94 4.67
C GLY A 328 16.20 -7.26 5.66
N LEU A 329 16.49 -7.97 6.74
CA LEU A 329 17.46 -7.56 7.76
C LEU A 329 18.90 -7.61 7.21
N ASN A 330 19.83 -6.91 7.89
CA ASN A 330 21.26 -6.90 7.56
C ASN A 330 21.52 -6.46 6.10
N HIS A 331 20.76 -5.47 5.63
CA HIS A 331 20.85 -4.93 4.26
C HIS A 331 20.61 -5.95 3.14
N GLN A 332 20.05 -7.11 3.46
CA GLN A 332 19.79 -8.16 2.49
C GLN A 332 18.77 -7.69 1.43
N VAL A 333 19.04 -8.02 0.17
CA VAL A 333 18.10 -7.93 -0.93
C VAL A 333 17.83 -9.36 -1.41
N PHE A 334 16.63 -9.85 -1.18
CA PHE A 334 16.24 -11.22 -1.57
C PHE A 334 16.04 -11.32 -3.09
N LYS A 335 15.45 -10.28 -3.67
CA LYS A 335 15.18 -10.21 -5.11
C LYS A 335 15.07 -8.77 -5.57
N GLU A 336 15.57 -8.55 -6.79
CA GLU A 336 15.48 -7.28 -7.50
C GLU A 336 14.92 -7.48 -8.89
N ILE A 337 14.06 -6.58 -9.33
CA ILE A 337 13.54 -6.49 -10.70
C ILE A 337 13.56 -5.04 -11.15
N SER A 338 14.20 -4.77 -12.27
CA SER A 338 14.19 -3.46 -12.93
C SER A 338 13.34 -3.51 -14.19
N VAL A 339 12.48 -2.52 -14.36
CA VAL A 339 11.53 -2.44 -15.47
C VAL A 339 11.47 -1.00 -15.99
N SER A 340 11.22 -0.87 -17.29
CA SER A 340 10.97 0.41 -17.95
C SER A 340 9.75 0.29 -18.85
N ARG A 341 9.24 1.44 -19.27
CA ARG A 341 8.16 1.51 -20.25
C ARG A 341 8.71 1.78 -21.65
#